data_15944cd71a9141fe0520aeb6b62eba48
#
_entry.id   15944cd71a9141fe0520aeb6b62eba48
#
_cell.length_a   1.000
_cell.length_b   1.000
_cell.length_c   1.000
_cell.angle_alpha   90.00
_cell.angle_beta   90.00
_cell.angle_gamma   90.00
#
_symmetry.space_group_name_H-M   'P 1'
#
loop_
_entity.id
_entity.type
_entity.pdbx_description
1 polymer ?
#
loop_
_entity_poly.entity_id
_entity_poly.type
_entity_poly.pdbx_seq_one_letter_code
_entity_poly.pdbx_strand_id
1 'polypeptide(L)'
;MRLSLIPLIFLGYLLLEIAGFILVGDAIGLLPTLGLILLSGFVGVALMRIQGFGTIARMRSEQAAGRVPGREVLHGFMILAAGILLLMPGFFTDIMGLLLFIPAVRDGAWNLIKNRLSIVTNVWGFRGRRAQPDRVLDLDDDEFKRTDPRSPRDRPESGPLIDHEDR
;
A
#
# COMPACT_ATOMS: atom_id res chain seq x y z
N MET A 1 8.61 -35.65 -15.49
CA MET A 1 7.81 -34.63 -16.22
C MET A 1 6.89 -33.97 -15.21
N ARG A 2 7.19 -32.74 -14.83
CA ARG A 2 6.27 -31.95 -14.00
C ARG A 2 5.15 -31.46 -14.92
N LEU A 3 4.03 -32.16 -14.92
CA LEU A 3 2.82 -31.67 -15.59
C LEU A 3 2.54 -30.29 -14.98
N SER A 4 2.68 -29.22 -15.77
CA SER A 4 2.37 -27.89 -15.31
C SER A 4 0.88 -27.85 -14.97
N LEU A 5 0.53 -27.68 -13.69
CA LEU A 5 -0.87 -27.59 -13.24
C LEU A 5 -1.59 -26.37 -13.83
N ILE A 6 -0.83 -25.41 -14.32
CA ILE A 6 -1.34 -24.15 -14.89
C ILE A 6 -2.33 -24.36 -16.04
N PRO A 7 -2.01 -25.16 -17.10
CA PRO A 7 -2.96 -25.36 -18.19
C PRO A 7 -4.20 -26.12 -17.74
N LEU A 8 -4.08 -27.03 -16.75
CA LEU A 8 -5.21 -27.75 -16.21
C LEU A 8 -6.18 -26.85 -15.44
N ILE A 9 -5.62 -25.93 -14.62
CA ILE A 9 -6.40 -24.92 -13.89
C ILE A 9 -7.09 -23.98 -14.88
N PHE A 10 -6.37 -23.53 -15.91
CA PHE A 10 -6.93 -22.66 -16.95
C PHE A 10 -8.07 -23.34 -17.72
N LEU A 11 -7.90 -24.62 -18.08
CA LEU A 11 -8.94 -25.38 -18.73
C LEU A 11 -10.18 -25.54 -17.82
N GLY A 12 -9.96 -25.88 -16.54
CA GLY A 12 -11.03 -25.98 -15.55
C GLY A 12 -11.80 -24.68 -15.38
N TYR A 13 -11.08 -23.57 -15.33
CA TYR A 13 -11.67 -22.22 -15.30
C TYR A 13 -12.54 -21.95 -16.53
N LEU A 14 -12.04 -22.24 -17.73
CA LEU A 14 -12.80 -22.04 -18.97
C LEU A 14 -14.07 -22.89 -19.02
N LEU A 15 -13.98 -24.15 -18.57
CA LEU A 15 -15.14 -25.03 -18.47
C LEU A 15 -16.17 -24.50 -17.45
N LEU A 16 -15.74 -23.95 -16.35
CA LEU A 16 -16.61 -23.37 -15.34
C LEU A 16 -17.37 -22.14 -15.91
N GLU A 17 -16.71 -21.26 -16.65
CA GLU A 17 -17.36 -20.13 -17.32
C GLU A 17 -18.40 -20.59 -18.35
N ILE A 18 -18.05 -21.57 -19.20
CA ILE A 18 -18.99 -22.15 -20.19
C ILE A 18 -20.21 -22.78 -19.48
N ALA A 19 -19.98 -23.51 -18.42
CA ALA A 19 -21.07 -24.09 -17.64
C ALA A 19 -21.98 -23.00 -17.04
N GLY A 20 -21.41 -21.90 -16.54
CA GLY A 20 -22.17 -20.76 -16.06
C GLY A 20 -23.07 -20.15 -17.14
N PHE A 21 -22.55 -19.96 -18.37
CA PHE A 21 -23.34 -19.46 -19.49
C PHE A 21 -24.47 -20.39 -19.90
N ILE A 22 -24.22 -21.71 -19.92
CA ILE A 22 -25.24 -22.70 -20.24
C ILE A 22 -26.36 -22.66 -19.19
N LEU A 23 -26.01 -22.74 -17.89
CA LEU A 23 -26.98 -22.74 -16.80
C LEU A 23 -27.87 -21.49 -16.79
N VAL A 24 -27.26 -20.30 -17.01
CA VAL A 24 -28.03 -19.06 -17.03
C VAL A 24 -28.83 -18.95 -18.33
N GLY A 25 -28.23 -19.29 -19.45
CA GLY A 25 -28.92 -19.30 -20.76
C GLY A 25 -30.16 -20.22 -20.79
N ASP A 26 -30.07 -21.39 -20.16
CA ASP A 26 -31.20 -22.29 -20.02
C ASP A 26 -32.28 -21.75 -19.08
N ALA A 27 -31.88 -21.03 -18.02
CA ALA A 27 -32.81 -20.53 -17.02
C ALA A 27 -33.60 -19.28 -17.49
N ILE A 28 -32.96 -18.36 -18.17
CA ILE A 28 -33.54 -17.04 -18.54
C ILE A 28 -33.60 -16.80 -20.05
N GLY A 29 -32.98 -17.66 -20.86
CA GLY A 29 -32.91 -17.52 -22.30
C GLY A 29 -31.70 -16.69 -22.77
N LEU A 30 -31.41 -16.82 -24.10
CA LEU A 30 -30.22 -16.22 -24.70
C LEU A 30 -30.19 -14.69 -24.63
N LEU A 31 -31.29 -14.01 -24.98
CA LEU A 31 -31.36 -12.56 -25.03
C LEU A 31 -31.14 -11.89 -23.65
N PRO A 32 -31.78 -12.35 -22.56
CA PRO A 32 -31.49 -11.82 -21.23
C PRO A 32 -30.06 -12.10 -20.77
N THR A 33 -29.51 -13.27 -21.10
CA THR A 33 -28.12 -13.63 -20.78
C THR A 33 -27.12 -12.67 -21.44
N LEU A 34 -27.31 -12.35 -22.74
CA LEU A 34 -26.51 -11.35 -23.44
C LEU A 34 -26.67 -9.96 -22.81
N GLY A 35 -27.90 -9.62 -22.39
CA GLY A 35 -28.18 -8.37 -21.67
C GLY A 35 -27.40 -8.29 -20.35
N LEU A 36 -27.34 -9.39 -19.57
CA LEU A 36 -26.55 -9.44 -18.34
C LEU A 36 -25.05 -9.24 -18.60
N ILE A 37 -24.49 -9.86 -19.63
CA ILE A 37 -23.08 -9.70 -20.01
C ILE A 37 -22.77 -8.23 -20.35
N LEU A 38 -23.60 -7.59 -21.14
CA LEU A 38 -23.42 -6.17 -21.47
C LEU A 38 -23.57 -5.28 -20.23
N LEU A 39 -24.55 -5.60 -19.37
CA LEU A 39 -24.80 -4.88 -18.14
C LEU A 39 -23.63 -5.00 -17.16
N SER A 40 -23.06 -6.18 -16.98
CA SER A 40 -21.91 -6.39 -16.08
C SER A 40 -20.71 -5.57 -16.52
N GLY A 41 -20.37 -5.54 -17.80
CA GLY A 41 -19.31 -4.73 -18.35
C GLY A 41 -19.56 -3.23 -18.12
N PHE A 42 -20.80 -2.76 -18.35
CA PHE A 42 -21.16 -1.36 -18.11
C PHE A 42 -21.07 -0.98 -16.62
N VAL A 43 -21.58 -1.83 -15.75
CA VAL A 43 -21.49 -1.68 -14.28
C VAL A 43 -20.02 -1.67 -13.85
N GLY A 44 -19.19 -2.57 -14.40
CA GLY A 44 -17.75 -2.63 -14.12
C GLY A 44 -17.05 -1.31 -14.41
N VAL A 45 -17.28 -0.74 -15.60
CA VAL A 45 -16.72 0.57 -15.99
C VAL A 45 -17.22 1.69 -15.08
N ALA A 46 -18.52 1.71 -14.76
CA ALA A 46 -19.11 2.72 -13.89
C ALA A 46 -18.52 2.65 -12.48
N LEU A 47 -18.46 1.47 -11.88
CA LEU A 47 -17.88 1.25 -10.56
C LEU A 47 -16.39 1.58 -10.53
N MET A 48 -15.64 1.19 -11.55
CA MET A 48 -14.23 1.52 -11.69
C MET A 48 -14.00 3.03 -11.72
N ARG A 49 -14.83 3.78 -12.45
CA ARG A 49 -14.76 5.24 -12.48
C ARG A 49 -15.04 5.83 -11.09
N ILE A 50 -16.18 5.49 -10.48
CA ILE A 50 -16.62 6.07 -9.21
C ILE A 50 -15.59 5.77 -8.10
N GLN A 51 -15.20 4.51 -7.94
CA GLN A 51 -14.30 4.09 -6.87
C GLN A 51 -12.84 4.43 -7.17
N GLY A 52 -12.43 4.39 -8.45
CA GLY A 52 -11.07 4.71 -8.88
C GLY A 52 -10.72 6.16 -8.61
N PHE A 53 -11.58 7.12 -8.98
CA PHE A 53 -11.33 8.55 -8.70
C PHE A 53 -11.22 8.82 -7.20
N GLY A 54 -12.09 8.21 -6.38
CA GLY A 54 -12.02 8.34 -4.93
C GLY A 54 -10.70 7.81 -4.34
N THR A 55 -10.19 6.70 -4.87
CA THR A 55 -8.93 6.10 -4.44
C THR A 55 -7.74 6.97 -4.82
N ILE A 56 -7.72 7.52 -6.03
CA ILE A 56 -6.66 8.45 -6.49
C ILE A 56 -6.63 9.71 -5.62
N ALA A 57 -7.78 10.28 -5.28
CA ALA A 57 -7.86 11.44 -4.40
C ALA A 57 -7.26 11.16 -3.01
N ARG A 58 -7.56 9.99 -2.43
CA ARG A 58 -6.97 9.56 -1.15
C ARG A 58 -5.47 9.34 -1.25
N MET A 59 -4.98 8.73 -2.34
CA MET A 59 -3.53 8.57 -2.57
C MET A 59 -2.80 9.91 -2.55
N ARG A 60 -3.36 10.92 -3.22
CA ARG A 60 -2.78 12.27 -3.25
C ARG A 60 -2.76 12.93 -1.87
N SER A 61 -3.83 12.77 -1.09
CA SER A 61 -3.90 13.34 0.26
C SER A 61 -2.89 12.69 1.22
N GLU A 62 -2.70 11.37 1.15
CA GLU A 62 -1.69 10.68 1.96
C GLU A 62 -0.27 11.11 1.59
N GLN A 63 0.01 11.24 0.27
CA GLN A 63 1.30 11.73 -0.21
C GLN A 63 1.57 13.18 0.24
N ALA A 64 0.56 14.05 0.16
CA ALA A 64 0.68 15.44 0.63
C ALA A 64 0.94 15.52 2.14
N ALA A 65 0.47 14.52 2.91
CA ALA A 65 0.75 14.38 4.34
C ALA A 65 2.10 13.70 4.65
N GLY A 66 2.93 13.42 3.62
CA GLY A 66 4.23 12.76 3.77
C GLY A 66 4.14 11.27 4.13
N ARG A 67 2.97 10.64 3.98
CA ARG A 67 2.75 9.24 4.26
C ARG A 67 2.79 8.39 3.00
N VAL A 68 3.24 7.13 3.13
CA VAL A 68 3.26 6.18 2.01
C VAL A 68 1.86 5.55 1.87
N PRO A 69 1.14 5.76 0.74
CA PRO A 69 -0.24 5.33 0.54
C PRO A 69 -0.34 3.83 0.16
N GLY A 70 0.29 2.94 0.95
CA GLY A 70 0.36 1.51 0.62
C GLY A 70 -1.02 0.82 0.56
N ARG A 71 -1.96 1.21 1.42
CA ARG A 71 -3.33 0.69 1.43
C ARG A 71 -4.09 1.17 0.19
N GLU A 72 -3.97 2.43 -0.16
CA GLU A 72 -4.64 3.06 -1.29
C GLU A 72 -4.14 2.49 -2.62
N VAL A 73 -2.84 2.20 -2.72
CA VAL A 73 -2.24 1.54 -3.90
C VAL A 73 -2.85 0.15 -4.10
N LEU A 74 -2.95 -0.66 -3.03
CA LEU A 74 -3.57 -1.98 -3.12
C LEU A 74 -5.06 -1.88 -3.48
N HIS A 75 -5.80 -0.95 -2.86
CA HIS A 75 -7.21 -0.72 -3.20
C HIS A 75 -7.39 -0.30 -4.66
N GLY A 76 -6.53 0.58 -5.19
CA GLY A 76 -6.53 0.97 -6.59
C GLY A 76 -6.27 -0.21 -7.53
N PHE A 77 -5.28 -1.06 -7.19
CA PHE A 77 -4.99 -2.27 -7.95
C PHE A 77 -6.19 -3.25 -7.96
N MET A 78 -6.84 -3.46 -6.81
CA MET A 78 -8.01 -4.34 -6.72
C MET A 78 -9.21 -3.80 -7.50
N ILE A 79 -9.44 -2.48 -7.50
CA ILE A 79 -10.49 -1.83 -8.31
C ILE A 79 -10.20 -2.04 -9.80
N LEU A 80 -8.95 -1.87 -10.22
CA LEU A 80 -8.54 -2.08 -11.60
C LEU A 80 -8.75 -3.55 -12.02
N ALA A 81 -8.29 -4.49 -11.19
CA ALA A 81 -8.48 -5.91 -11.42
C ALA A 81 -9.96 -6.29 -11.50
N ALA A 82 -10.78 -5.78 -10.58
CA ALA A 82 -12.23 -5.98 -10.58
C ALA A 82 -12.88 -5.47 -11.87
N GLY A 83 -12.49 -4.28 -12.34
CA GLY A 83 -12.99 -3.71 -13.58
C GLY A 83 -12.60 -4.55 -14.81
N ILE A 84 -11.37 -5.06 -14.86
CA ILE A 84 -10.91 -5.94 -15.93
C ILE A 84 -11.69 -7.26 -15.91
N LEU A 85 -11.95 -7.83 -14.73
CA LEU A 85 -12.75 -9.08 -14.61
C LEU A 85 -14.17 -8.89 -15.16
N LEU A 86 -14.82 -7.76 -14.86
CA LEU A 86 -16.16 -7.46 -15.39
C LEU A 86 -16.17 -7.11 -16.88
N LEU A 87 -15.04 -6.67 -17.45
CA LEU A 87 -14.92 -6.44 -18.89
C LEU A 87 -14.70 -7.74 -19.68
N MET A 88 -14.12 -8.75 -19.06
CA MET A 88 -13.98 -10.08 -19.67
C MET A 88 -15.31 -10.84 -19.45
N PRO A 89 -16.05 -11.12 -20.51
CA PRO A 89 -17.37 -11.76 -20.36
C PRO A 89 -17.21 -13.16 -19.75
N GLY A 90 -17.64 -13.33 -18.52
CA GLY A 90 -17.63 -14.59 -17.81
C GLY A 90 -18.55 -14.49 -16.60
N PHE A 91 -19.33 -15.54 -16.34
CA PHE A 91 -20.31 -15.52 -15.24
C PHE A 91 -19.65 -15.60 -13.88
N PHE A 92 -18.67 -16.48 -13.76
CA PHE A 92 -17.91 -16.64 -12.54
C PHE A 92 -16.95 -15.45 -12.31
N THR A 93 -16.30 -14.96 -13.37
CA THR A 93 -15.45 -13.77 -13.30
C THR A 93 -16.25 -12.51 -12.94
N ASP A 94 -17.48 -12.38 -13.42
CA ASP A 94 -18.34 -11.26 -13.06
C ASP A 94 -18.65 -11.24 -11.57
N ILE A 95 -18.99 -12.41 -10.98
CA ILE A 95 -19.21 -12.53 -9.53
C ILE A 95 -17.94 -12.16 -8.75
N MET A 96 -16.77 -12.68 -9.17
CA MET A 96 -15.51 -12.37 -8.53
C MET A 96 -15.15 -10.88 -8.66
N GLY A 97 -15.37 -10.29 -9.84
CA GLY A 97 -15.19 -8.87 -10.08
C GLY A 97 -16.06 -7.99 -9.17
N LEU A 98 -17.35 -8.33 -9.06
CA LEU A 98 -18.27 -7.62 -8.16
C LEU A 98 -17.85 -7.74 -6.69
N LEU A 99 -17.40 -8.91 -6.25
CA LEU A 99 -16.87 -9.10 -4.90
C LEU A 99 -15.67 -8.21 -4.61
N LEU A 100 -14.76 -8.05 -5.57
CA LEU A 100 -13.60 -7.18 -5.43
C LEU A 100 -13.98 -5.68 -5.34
N PHE A 101 -15.14 -5.28 -5.86
CA PHE A 101 -15.63 -3.90 -5.68
C PHE A 101 -16.14 -3.62 -4.26
N ILE A 102 -16.44 -4.66 -3.46
CA ILE A 102 -16.90 -4.49 -2.08
C ILE A 102 -15.74 -4.02 -1.20
N PRO A 103 -15.82 -2.85 -0.53
CA PRO A 103 -14.73 -2.34 0.31
C PRO A 103 -14.28 -3.31 1.40
N ALA A 104 -15.22 -4.03 2.01
CA ALA A 104 -14.91 -5.01 3.06
C ALA A 104 -14.01 -6.16 2.57
N VAL A 105 -14.18 -6.61 1.32
CA VAL A 105 -13.32 -7.64 0.70
C VAL A 105 -11.91 -7.11 0.52
N ARG A 106 -11.77 -5.86 0.07
CA ARG A 106 -10.46 -5.21 -0.10
C ARG A 106 -9.76 -4.96 1.23
N ASP A 107 -10.51 -4.55 2.25
CA ASP A 107 -9.97 -4.37 3.60
C ASP A 107 -9.51 -5.70 4.21
N GLY A 108 -10.27 -6.78 3.98
CA GLY A 108 -9.87 -8.13 4.34
C GLY A 108 -8.57 -8.56 3.66
N ALA A 109 -8.46 -8.33 2.34
CA ALA A 109 -7.25 -8.60 1.58
C ALA A 109 -6.05 -7.78 2.09
N TRP A 110 -6.25 -6.48 2.39
CA TRP A 110 -5.22 -5.65 2.99
C TRP A 110 -4.71 -6.21 4.32
N ASN A 111 -5.63 -6.64 5.19
CA ASN A 111 -5.26 -7.18 6.50
C ASN A 111 -4.45 -8.50 6.37
N LEU A 112 -4.82 -9.35 5.41
CA LEU A 112 -4.05 -10.56 5.12
C LEU A 112 -2.64 -10.25 4.62
N ILE A 113 -2.51 -9.31 3.66
CA ILE A 113 -1.24 -8.91 3.08
C ILE A 113 -0.38 -8.19 4.10
N LYS A 114 -0.94 -7.26 4.88
CA LYS A 114 -0.23 -6.53 5.93
C LYS A 114 0.38 -7.48 6.97
N ASN A 115 -0.37 -8.50 7.38
CA ASN A 115 0.12 -9.49 8.33
C ASN A 115 1.28 -10.33 7.77
N ARG A 116 1.28 -10.60 6.47
CA ARG A 116 2.39 -11.28 5.78
C ARG A 116 3.60 -10.36 5.56
N LEU A 117 3.37 -9.11 5.19
CA LEU A 117 4.43 -8.13 4.97
C LEU A 117 5.14 -7.74 6.27
N SER A 118 4.46 -7.66 7.42
CA SER A 118 5.10 -7.37 8.71
C SER A 118 6.15 -8.42 9.10
N ILE A 119 6.00 -9.65 8.62
CA ILE A 119 6.99 -10.71 8.84
C ILE A 119 8.24 -10.45 7.96
N VAL A 120 8.06 -10.00 6.72
CA VAL A 120 9.16 -9.76 5.78
C VAL A 120 9.95 -8.49 6.14
N THR A 121 9.29 -7.43 6.57
CA THR A 121 9.96 -6.18 6.98
C THR A 121 10.80 -6.35 8.24
N ASN A 122 10.44 -7.25 9.14
CA ASN A 122 11.27 -7.61 10.29
C ASN A 122 12.54 -8.40 9.91
N VAL A 123 12.51 -9.13 8.80
CA VAL A 123 13.67 -9.91 8.30
C VAL A 123 14.63 -9.02 7.50
N TRP A 124 14.16 -7.98 6.81
CA TRP A 124 14.99 -7.14 5.94
C TRP A 124 15.46 -5.83 6.60
N GLY A 125 15.36 -5.71 7.93
CA GLY A 125 16.06 -4.65 8.67
C GLY A 125 15.71 -3.21 8.29
N PHE A 126 14.65 -2.95 7.53
CA PHE A 126 14.10 -1.61 7.38
C PHE A 126 13.34 -1.25 8.67
N ARG A 127 14.11 -1.08 9.73
CA ARG A 127 13.70 -0.34 10.90
C ARG A 127 13.51 1.11 10.44
N GLY A 128 12.34 1.40 9.86
CA GLY A 128 11.89 2.77 9.79
C GLY A 128 12.03 3.31 11.20
N ARG A 129 12.93 4.27 11.37
CA ARG A 129 13.01 5.07 12.58
C ARG A 129 11.58 5.46 12.90
N ARG A 130 10.95 4.75 13.85
CA ARG A 130 9.82 5.34 14.55
C ARG A 130 10.37 6.67 15.01
N ALA A 131 9.80 7.76 14.51
CA ALA A 131 9.93 9.03 15.18
C ALA A 131 9.54 8.71 16.63
N GLN A 132 10.55 8.59 17.48
CA GLN A 132 10.34 8.58 18.91
C GLN A 132 9.59 9.87 19.16
N PRO A 133 8.38 9.83 19.77
CA PRO A 133 7.81 11.07 20.25
C PRO A 133 8.92 11.72 21.06
N ASP A 134 9.19 12.99 20.77
CA ASP A 134 10.17 13.81 21.45
C ASP A 134 10.16 13.43 22.92
N ARG A 135 11.17 12.65 23.30
CA ARG A 135 11.52 12.50 24.69
C ARG A 135 12.06 13.86 25.03
N VAL A 136 11.15 14.71 25.46
CA VAL A 136 11.54 15.94 26.20
C VAL A 136 12.40 15.38 27.31
N LEU A 137 13.70 15.54 27.17
CA LEU A 137 14.63 15.34 28.26
C LEU A 137 14.32 16.51 29.19
N ASP A 138 13.48 16.28 30.20
CA ASP A 138 13.43 17.13 31.38
C ASP A 138 14.81 17.00 32.01
N LEU A 139 15.70 17.90 31.67
CA LEU A 139 16.95 18.12 32.38
C LEU A 139 16.57 18.77 33.70
N ASP A 140 16.69 18.03 34.78
CA ASP A 140 16.58 18.58 36.13
C ASP A 140 17.56 19.74 36.25
N ASP A 141 17.12 20.83 36.90
CA ASP A 141 17.88 22.09 37.08
C ASP A 141 19.28 21.89 37.71
N ASP A 142 19.54 20.73 38.28
CA ASP A 142 20.81 20.34 38.89
C ASP A 142 21.90 19.89 37.88
N GLU A 143 21.52 19.59 36.63
CA GLU A 143 22.49 19.23 35.57
C GLU A 143 23.02 20.42 34.79
N PHE A 144 22.48 21.62 35.01
CA PHE A 144 22.99 22.88 34.43
C PHE A 144 24.16 23.40 35.23
N LYS A 145 25.32 22.76 35.14
CA LYS A 145 26.58 23.29 35.68
C LYS A 145 26.98 24.49 34.81
N ARG A 146 26.62 25.70 35.28
CA ARG A 146 27.05 26.94 34.69
C ARG A 146 28.56 26.97 34.73
N THR A 147 29.20 26.81 33.61
CA THR A 147 30.63 27.10 33.45
C THR A 147 30.77 28.61 33.53
N ASP A 148 31.18 29.08 34.72
CA ASP A 148 31.45 30.50 34.94
C ASP A 148 32.68 30.88 34.11
N PRO A 149 32.58 31.82 33.13
CA PRO A 149 33.72 32.20 32.28
C PRO A 149 34.80 33.00 33.03
N ARG A 150 34.67 33.17 34.34
CA ARG A 150 35.58 33.94 35.16
C ARG A 150 36.40 33.15 36.20
N SER A 151 36.53 31.84 36.00
CA SER A 151 37.44 31.04 36.83
C SER A 151 38.90 31.45 36.54
N PRO A 152 39.67 31.97 37.51
CA PRO A 152 41.01 32.47 37.27
C PRO A 152 42.09 31.43 37.05
N ARG A 153 41.70 30.13 36.87
CA ARG A 153 42.67 29.01 36.83
C ARG A 153 43.12 28.55 35.46
N ASP A 154 42.53 29.07 34.36
CA ASP A 154 42.92 28.70 33.01
C ASP A 154 43.59 29.87 32.26
N ARG A 155 44.54 30.58 32.92
CA ARG A 155 45.46 31.41 32.20
C ARG A 155 46.61 30.50 31.75
N PRO A 156 46.81 30.25 30.45
CA PRO A 156 48.04 29.62 30.01
C PRO A 156 49.19 30.55 30.35
N GLU A 157 50.20 30.02 31.06
CA GLU A 157 51.45 30.74 31.31
C GLU A 157 51.99 31.23 29.98
N SER A 158 52.26 32.55 29.93
CA SER A 158 52.90 33.23 28.81
C SER A 158 54.28 32.58 28.57
N GLY A 159 54.37 31.79 27.49
CA GLY A 159 55.68 31.35 27.00
C GLY A 159 56.56 32.56 26.61
N PRO A 160 57.89 32.42 26.61
CA PRO A 160 58.84 33.50 26.42
C PRO A 160 58.68 34.13 25.04
N LEU A 161 58.66 35.48 25.04
CA LEU A 161 58.70 36.32 23.85
C LEU A 161 59.98 35.97 23.06
N ILE A 162 59.83 35.44 21.85
CA ILE A 162 60.93 35.31 20.93
C ILE A 162 61.18 36.70 20.30
N ASP A 163 62.25 37.33 20.74
CA ASP A 163 62.79 38.57 20.17
C ASP A 163 63.31 38.26 18.79
N HIS A 164 62.65 38.79 17.76
CA HIS A 164 63.18 38.80 16.40
C HIS A 164 63.89 40.15 16.22
N GLU A 165 65.17 40.15 16.54
CA GLU A 165 66.09 41.19 16.16
C GLU A 165 66.51 41.01 14.71
N ASP A 166 66.47 42.09 13.98
CA ASP A 166 66.80 42.33 12.59
C ASP A 166 68.05 41.62 12.02
N ARG A 167 67.90 41.13 10.79
CA ARG A 167 68.85 41.38 9.69
C ARG A 167 68.26 41.06 8.32
#